data_d2215fcb685c88cb33688ae71b34cdef
#
_entry.id   d2215fcb685c88cb33688ae71b34cdef
#
_cell.length_a   1.000
_cell.length_b   1.000
_cell.length_c   1.000
_cell.angle_alpha   90.00
_cell.angle_beta   90.00
_cell.angle_gamma   90.00
#
_symmetry.space_group_name_H-M   'P 1'
#
loop_
_entity.id
_entity.type
_entity.pdbx_description
1 polymer ?
#
loop_
_entity_poly.entity_id
_entity_poly.type
_entity_poly.pdbx_seq_one_letter_code
_entity_poly.pdbx_strand_id
1 'polypeptide(L)'
;MGGAAASALLSGTRYLFADPLGLPIGGQTYPVRKSIRMDFPGTMKGLRAAGFTQIELCSPYGYDEFSSLQKYKPQELRRMLEDWGLGCISAHWSADELFQRADQSIAYAKEFGMTQMAIAALGPWSPRTTETVDDVKRYVEPFNAFAEKAHAAGIVALLHNEGFVSEHIDGKPVYDMMIADLNPATTRLQFQVSTLQQGYSAVTYFEKYPGRFLSMHCQDWVKDPSTKSGFRQVPLGKGVVDWKAVFAAAKTGGVKNYFVELEEDPSLMPLSVPYLKSLNV
;
A
#
# COMPACT_ATOMS: atom_id res chain seq x y z
N MET A 1 16.33 -24.69 -53.36
CA MET A 1 15.02 -24.59 -52.71
C MET A 1 15.22 -23.86 -51.41
N GLY A 2 14.96 -22.58 -51.38
CA GLY A 2 15.13 -21.73 -50.22
C GLY A 2 13.82 -21.61 -49.44
N GLY A 3 13.85 -21.97 -48.17
CA GLY A 3 12.75 -21.76 -47.26
C GLY A 3 12.93 -20.45 -46.50
N ALA A 4 12.09 -19.46 -46.80
CA ALA A 4 12.05 -18.21 -46.06
C ALA A 4 11.26 -18.42 -44.76
N ALA A 5 11.92 -18.25 -43.63
CA ALA A 5 11.27 -18.20 -42.32
C ALA A 5 10.65 -16.80 -42.15
N ALA A 6 9.33 -16.72 -42.14
CA ALA A 6 8.61 -15.49 -41.81
C ALA A 6 8.66 -15.27 -40.29
N SER A 7 9.44 -14.27 -39.83
CA SER A 7 9.40 -13.76 -38.47
C SER A 7 8.13 -12.96 -38.26
N ALA A 8 7.18 -13.52 -37.51
CA ALA A 8 6.01 -12.79 -37.05
C ALA A 8 6.43 -11.74 -36.03
N LEU A 9 6.49 -10.48 -36.42
CA LEU A 9 6.59 -9.35 -35.50
C LEU A 9 5.27 -9.23 -34.75
N LEU A 10 5.26 -9.68 -33.49
CA LEU A 10 4.22 -9.34 -32.54
C LEU A 10 4.34 -7.84 -32.23
N SER A 11 3.58 -7.03 -32.98
CA SER A 11 3.37 -5.62 -32.66
C SER A 11 2.48 -5.54 -31.39
N GLY A 12 3.13 -5.66 -30.23
CA GLY A 12 2.49 -5.30 -28.97
C GLY A 12 2.15 -3.83 -29.00
N THR A 13 0.88 -3.50 -29.04
CA THR A 13 0.36 -2.14 -28.81
C THR A 13 0.85 -1.72 -27.42
N ARG A 14 1.96 -0.99 -27.35
CA ARG A 14 2.37 -0.27 -26.15
C ARG A 14 1.28 0.78 -25.94
N TYR A 15 0.43 0.55 -24.97
CA TYR A 15 -0.41 1.59 -24.42
C TYR A 15 0.52 2.67 -23.87
N LEU A 16 0.67 3.76 -24.59
CA LEU A 16 1.33 4.99 -24.14
C LEU A 16 0.40 5.71 -23.14
N PHE A 17 0.14 5.08 -22.01
CA PHE A 17 -0.34 5.79 -20.85
C PHE A 17 0.88 6.08 -20.00
N ALA A 18 1.17 7.35 -19.79
CA ALA A 18 2.23 7.80 -18.89
C ALA A 18 1.76 7.64 -17.45
N ASP A 19 1.59 6.40 -16.99
CA ASP A 19 1.39 6.14 -15.57
C ASP A 19 2.68 6.53 -14.83
N PRO A 20 2.63 7.17 -13.68
CA PRO A 20 3.82 7.54 -12.93
C PRO A 20 4.72 6.32 -12.71
N LEU A 21 6.01 6.49 -12.96
CA LEU A 21 7.03 5.42 -12.87
C LEU A 21 6.83 4.25 -13.87
N GLY A 22 5.88 4.32 -14.80
CA GLY A 22 5.51 3.19 -15.66
C GLY A 22 4.89 2.02 -14.87
N LEU A 23 4.33 2.30 -13.69
CA LEU A 23 3.69 1.32 -12.80
C LEU A 23 2.16 1.39 -12.91
N PRO A 24 1.45 0.28 -12.64
CA PRO A 24 -0.01 0.27 -12.57
C PRO A 24 -0.55 1.31 -11.58
N ILE A 25 -1.64 2.01 -11.94
CA ILE A 25 -2.35 2.87 -10.99
C ILE A 25 -3.09 1.97 -10.00
N GLY A 26 -2.65 1.99 -8.74
CA GLY A 26 -3.22 1.21 -7.66
C GLY A 26 -4.26 1.97 -6.86
N GLY A 27 -5.25 1.26 -6.34
CA GLY A 27 -6.20 1.76 -5.34
C GLY A 27 -6.17 0.89 -4.09
N GLN A 28 -6.03 1.51 -2.91
CA GLN A 28 -6.24 0.80 -1.65
C GLN A 28 -7.74 0.62 -1.43
N THR A 29 -8.17 -0.55 -0.98
CA THR A 29 -9.59 -0.90 -0.90
C THR A 29 -10.24 -0.55 0.43
N TYR A 30 -9.47 -0.18 1.45
CA TYR A 30 -10.02 0.21 2.75
C TYR A 30 -10.99 1.40 2.67
N PRO A 31 -10.75 2.45 1.87
CA PRO A 31 -11.74 3.52 1.67
C PRO A 31 -13.11 3.01 1.20
N VAL A 32 -13.15 2.03 0.33
CA VAL A 32 -14.39 1.45 -0.24
C VAL A 32 -14.90 0.22 0.50
N ARG A 33 -14.39 -0.08 1.71
CA ARG A 33 -14.72 -1.27 2.50
C ARG A 33 -16.22 -1.50 2.73
N LYS A 34 -16.98 -0.42 2.95
CA LYS A 34 -18.44 -0.52 3.11
C LYS A 34 -19.14 -0.99 1.83
N SER A 35 -18.68 -0.51 0.68
CA SER A 35 -19.20 -0.95 -0.63
C SER A 35 -18.80 -2.38 -0.92
N ILE A 36 -17.57 -2.80 -0.55
CA ILE A 36 -17.10 -4.19 -0.67
C ILE A 36 -17.99 -5.15 0.13
N ARG A 37 -18.35 -4.77 1.36
CA ARG A 37 -19.24 -5.58 2.20
C ARG A 37 -20.61 -5.79 1.54
N MET A 38 -21.13 -4.80 0.83
CA MET A 38 -22.44 -4.84 0.16
C MET A 38 -22.37 -5.52 -1.21
N ASP A 39 -21.42 -5.11 -2.04
CA ASP A 39 -21.26 -5.57 -3.42
C ASP A 39 -19.78 -5.53 -3.85
N PHE A 40 -19.05 -6.59 -3.53
CA PHE A 40 -17.66 -6.72 -3.92
C PHE A 40 -17.44 -6.68 -5.45
N PRO A 41 -18.18 -7.48 -6.27
CA PRO A 41 -18.00 -7.46 -7.72
C PRO A 41 -18.27 -6.09 -8.35
N GLY A 42 -19.36 -5.43 -7.95
CA GLY A 42 -19.70 -4.09 -8.46
C GLY A 42 -18.68 -3.05 -8.07
N THR A 43 -18.16 -3.10 -6.81
CA THR A 43 -17.13 -2.18 -6.33
C THR A 43 -15.83 -2.35 -7.11
N MET A 44 -15.35 -3.58 -7.34
CA MET A 44 -14.13 -3.84 -8.10
C MET A 44 -14.25 -3.41 -9.56
N LYS A 45 -15.37 -3.73 -10.22
CA LYS A 45 -15.65 -3.27 -11.59
C LYS A 45 -15.72 -1.74 -11.67
N GLY A 46 -16.26 -1.09 -10.65
CA GLY A 46 -16.30 0.38 -10.54
C GLY A 46 -14.89 0.98 -10.48
N LEU A 47 -14.01 0.43 -9.62
CA LEU A 47 -12.61 0.85 -9.56
C LEU A 47 -11.89 0.63 -10.90
N ARG A 48 -12.11 -0.52 -11.54
CA ARG A 48 -11.53 -0.78 -12.87
C ARG A 48 -12.02 0.20 -13.92
N ALA A 49 -13.31 0.49 -13.96
CA ALA A 49 -13.90 1.47 -14.89
C ALA A 49 -13.37 2.89 -14.65
N ALA A 50 -13.07 3.24 -13.40
CA ALA A 50 -12.42 4.50 -13.02
C ALA A 50 -10.94 4.59 -13.48
N GLY A 51 -10.34 3.48 -13.91
CA GLY A 51 -8.99 3.44 -14.47
C GLY A 51 -7.93 2.87 -13.56
N PHE A 52 -8.29 2.34 -12.39
CA PHE A 52 -7.36 1.54 -11.58
C PHE A 52 -7.08 0.21 -12.28
N THR A 53 -5.83 -0.23 -12.24
CA THR A 53 -5.38 -1.50 -12.84
C THR A 53 -4.78 -2.44 -11.80
N GLN A 54 -4.59 -1.94 -10.59
CA GLN A 54 -4.12 -2.70 -9.43
C GLN A 54 -4.90 -2.28 -8.20
N ILE A 55 -5.07 -3.20 -7.26
CA ILE A 55 -5.63 -2.90 -5.94
C ILE A 55 -4.72 -3.48 -4.84
N GLU A 56 -4.82 -2.92 -3.66
CA GLU A 56 -4.37 -3.51 -2.43
C GLU A 56 -5.60 -3.85 -1.59
N LEU A 57 -5.73 -5.10 -1.18
CA LEU A 57 -6.83 -5.56 -0.34
C LEU A 57 -6.55 -5.32 1.15
N CYS A 58 -7.57 -5.49 1.98
CA CYS A 58 -7.41 -5.85 3.38
C CYS A 58 -7.79 -7.31 3.56
N SER A 59 -7.13 -8.00 4.49
CA SER A 59 -7.38 -9.41 4.75
C SER A 59 -8.83 -9.67 5.15
N PRO A 60 -9.49 -10.69 4.60
CA PRO A 60 -10.85 -11.04 4.98
C PRO A 60 -10.98 -11.58 6.42
N TYR A 61 -9.87 -11.94 7.06
CA TYR A 61 -9.87 -12.50 8.41
C TYR A 61 -9.47 -11.50 9.49
N GLY A 62 -8.84 -10.39 9.10
CA GLY A 62 -8.39 -9.33 10.01
C GLY A 62 -9.24 -8.06 9.97
N TYR A 63 -10.07 -7.91 8.93
CA TYR A 63 -10.90 -6.71 8.70
C TYR A 63 -12.37 -7.11 8.49
N ASP A 64 -13.24 -6.70 9.41
CA ASP A 64 -14.64 -7.14 9.45
C ASP A 64 -15.41 -6.83 8.17
N GLU A 65 -15.20 -5.67 7.56
CA GLU A 65 -15.90 -5.29 6.34
C GLU A 65 -15.49 -6.15 5.11
N PHE A 66 -14.36 -6.84 5.20
CA PHE A 66 -13.88 -7.77 4.17
C PHE A 66 -14.27 -9.21 4.44
N SER A 67 -14.92 -9.52 5.58
CA SER A 67 -15.28 -10.88 5.98
C SER A 67 -16.17 -11.60 4.98
N SER A 68 -16.95 -10.87 4.17
CA SER A 68 -17.75 -11.43 3.08
C SER A 68 -16.91 -12.13 2.00
N LEU A 69 -15.60 -11.86 1.93
CA LEU A 69 -14.67 -12.48 0.99
C LEU A 69 -14.21 -13.87 1.44
N GLN A 70 -14.39 -14.24 2.72
CA GLN A 70 -14.04 -15.57 3.23
C GLN A 70 -14.78 -16.74 2.53
N LYS A 71 -15.89 -16.45 1.86
CA LYS A 71 -16.62 -17.44 1.06
C LYS A 71 -15.90 -17.89 -0.21
N TYR A 72 -14.90 -17.14 -0.66
CA TYR A 72 -14.09 -17.47 -1.83
C TYR A 72 -12.77 -18.12 -1.41
N LYS A 73 -12.32 -19.11 -2.19
CA LYS A 73 -10.96 -19.62 -2.07
C LYS A 73 -9.96 -18.54 -2.57
N PRO A 74 -8.74 -18.49 -2.03
CA PRO A 74 -7.76 -17.47 -2.44
C PRO A 74 -7.53 -17.40 -3.95
N GLN A 75 -7.36 -18.55 -4.60
CA GLN A 75 -7.15 -18.62 -6.06
C GLN A 75 -8.38 -18.20 -6.86
N GLU A 76 -9.59 -18.46 -6.32
CA GLU A 76 -10.84 -18.03 -6.94
C GLU A 76 -10.97 -16.51 -6.90
N LEU A 77 -10.73 -15.92 -5.72
CA LEU A 77 -10.77 -14.47 -5.51
C LEU A 77 -9.76 -13.76 -6.44
N ARG A 78 -8.54 -14.31 -6.54
CA ARG A 78 -7.54 -13.80 -7.48
C ARG A 78 -8.03 -13.83 -8.92
N ARG A 79 -8.57 -14.97 -9.40
CA ARG A 79 -9.06 -15.10 -10.78
C ARG A 79 -10.19 -14.11 -11.07
N MET A 80 -11.11 -13.91 -10.12
CA MET A 80 -12.18 -12.93 -10.28
C MET A 80 -11.62 -11.52 -10.51
N LEU A 81 -10.61 -11.11 -9.76
CA LEU A 81 -9.96 -9.81 -9.93
C LEU A 81 -9.25 -9.71 -11.29
N GLU A 82 -8.50 -10.75 -11.69
CA GLU A 82 -7.81 -10.82 -12.97
C GLU A 82 -8.81 -10.75 -14.15
N ASP A 83 -9.93 -11.46 -14.06
CA ASP A 83 -11.01 -11.43 -15.06
C ASP A 83 -11.65 -10.03 -15.20
N TRP A 84 -11.64 -9.24 -14.13
CA TRP A 84 -12.08 -7.84 -14.15
C TRP A 84 -10.96 -6.87 -14.54
N GLY A 85 -9.74 -7.35 -14.82
CA GLY A 85 -8.59 -6.54 -15.22
C GLY A 85 -7.92 -5.81 -14.06
N LEU A 86 -7.99 -6.37 -12.85
CA LEU A 86 -7.34 -5.85 -11.65
C LEU A 86 -6.26 -6.82 -11.15
N GLY A 87 -5.03 -6.33 -11.03
CA GLY A 87 -3.98 -7.03 -10.29
C GLY A 87 -4.14 -6.82 -8.78
N CYS A 88 -3.71 -7.79 -7.97
CA CYS A 88 -3.61 -7.64 -6.52
C CYS A 88 -2.41 -8.43 -6.02
N ILE A 89 -1.37 -7.73 -5.61
CA ILE A 89 -0.10 -8.34 -5.16
C ILE A 89 0.16 -8.13 -3.68
N SER A 90 -0.64 -7.30 -3.02
CA SER A 90 -0.49 -6.86 -1.64
C SER A 90 -1.84 -6.82 -0.93
N ALA A 91 -1.81 -7.02 0.39
CA ALA A 91 -2.93 -6.76 1.28
C ALA A 91 -2.42 -6.27 2.64
N HIS A 92 -3.27 -5.50 3.35
CA HIS A 92 -3.10 -5.20 4.75
C HIS A 92 -3.62 -6.34 5.61
N TRP A 93 -2.86 -6.67 6.65
CA TRP A 93 -3.12 -7.76 7.60
C TRP A 93 -3.15 -7.21 9.02
N SER A 94 -3.96 -7.79 9.87
CA SER A 94 -3.98 -7.44 11.30
C SER A 94 -2.76 -8.02 12.04
N ALA A 95 -2.42 -7.43 13.17
CA ALA A 95 -1.35 -7.92 14.02
C ALA A 95 -1.59 -9.37 14.51
N ASP A 96 -2.86 -9.72 14.82
CA ASP A 96 -3.23 -11.09 15.20
C ASP A 96 -2.92 -12.10 14.09
N GLU A 97 -3.25 -11.77 12.84
CA GLU A 97 -2.95 -12.63 11.69
C GLU A 97 -1.47 -12.84 11.47
N LEU A 98 -0.67 -11.79 11.64
CA LEU A 98 0.78 -11.85 11.40
C LEU A 98 1.54 -12.48 12.56
N PHE A 99 1.09 -12.28 13.80
CA PHE A 99 1.85 -12.73 14.98
C PHE A 99 1.33 -14.03 15.57
N GLN A 100 0.01 -14.28 15.54
CA GLN A 100 -0.58 -15.48 16.13
C GLN A 100 -0.92 -16.55 15.08
N ARG A 101 -1.19 -16.14 13.83
CA ARG A 101 -1.63 -17.02 12.74
C ARG A 101 -0.74 -16.93 11.50
N ALA A 102 0.55 -16.59 11.68
CA ALA A 102 1.51 -16.32 10.59
C ALA A 102 1.50 -17.38 9.49
N ASP A 103 1.57 -18.66 9.85
CA ASP A 103 1.67 -19.74 8.87
C ASP A 103 0.40 -19.87 8.02
N GLN A 104 -0.79 -19.64 8.62
CA GLN A 104 -2.07 -19.63 7.91
C GLN A 104 -2.19 -18.42 6.97
N SER A 105 -1.79 -17.24 7.45
CA SER A 105 -1.83 -16.01 6.69
C SER A 105 -0.86 -16.05 5.50
N ILE A 106 0.34 -16.58 5.70
CA ILE A 106 1.32 -16.79 4.63
C ILE A 106 0.81 -17.82 3.61
N ALA A 107 0.21 -18.92 4.05
CA ALA A 107 -0.39 -19.91 3.15
C ALA A 107 -1.51 -19.29 2.29
N TYR A 108 -2.41 -18.52 2.90
CA TYR A 108 -3.45 -17.78 2.18
C TYR A 108 -2.86 -16.83 1.13
N ALA A 109 -1.87 -16.00 1.53
CA ALA A 109 -1.22 -15.05 0.64
C ALA A 109 -0.55 -15.77 -0.56
N LYS A 110 0.13 -16.90 -0.33
CA LYS A 110 0.72 -17.72 -1.38
C LYS A 110 -0.33 -18.31 -2.33
N GLU A 111 -1.39 -18.89 -1.79
CA GLU A 111 -2.49 -19.44 -2.59
C GLU A 111 -3.17 -18.37 -3.44
N PHE A 112 -3.32 -17.17 -2.89
CA PHE A 112 -3.82 -16.02 -3.65
C PHE A 112 -2.82 -15.60 -4.73
N GLY A 113 -1.52 -15.74 -4.52
CA GLY A 113 -0.45 -15.25 -5.37
C GLY A 113 0.05 -13.85 -5.00
N MET A 114 -0.17 -13.43 -3.74
CA MET A 114 0.39 -12.19 -3.21
C MET A 114 1.92 -12.33 -3.02
N THR A 115 2.62 -11.24 -3.24
CA THR A 115 4.07 -11.13 -3.04
C THR A 115 4.43 -10.20 -1.89
N GLN A 116 3.44 -9.52 -1.32
CA GLN A 116 3.60 -8.53 -0.26
C GLN A 116 2.51 -8.71 0.80
N MET A 117 2.89 -8.59 2.06
CA MET A 117 1.97 -8.57 3.21
C MET A 117 2.30 -7.34 4.07
N ALA A 118 1.37 -6.40 4.17
CA ALA A 118 1.56 -5.16 4.91
C ALA A 118 0.85 -5.19 6.26
N ILE A 119 1.45 -4.55 7.26
CA ILE A 119 0.78 -4.17 8.50
C ILE A 119 0.69 -2.65 8.57
N ALA A 120 -0.49 -2.12 8.92
CA ALA A 120 -0.72 -0.68 8.92
C ALA A 120 0.09 0.05 10.02
N ALA A 121 0.22 -0.56 11.18
CA ALA A 121 0.96 -0.01 12.32
C ALA A 121 1.56 -1.11 13.17
N LEU A 122 2.66 -0.80 13.86
CA LEU A 122 3.19 -1.58 14.99
C LEU A 122 2.97 -0.79 16.27
N GLY A 123 2.47 -1.47 17.31
CA GLY A 123 2.09 -0.82 18.57
C GLY A 123 0.65 -0.27 18.56
N PRO A 124 0.30 0.56 19.54
CA PRO A 124 -1.07 1.05 19.72
C PRO A 124 -1.46 2.05 18.61
N TRP A 125 -2.73 2.03 18.21
CA TRP A 125 -3.29 3.03 17.28
C TRP A 125 -3.37 4.42 17.91
N SER A 126 -3.67 4.48 19.21
CA SER A 126 -3.66 5.73 19.97
C SER A 126 -2.43 5.72 20.87
N PRO A 127 -1.48 6.63 20.70
CA PRO A 127 -0.28 6.67 21.50
C PRO A 127 -0.63 6.84 22.98
N ARG A 128 0.03 6.04 23.81
CA ARG A 128 0.01 6.22 25.25
C ARG A 128 1.19 7.13 25.59
N THR A 129 0.97 8.14 26.40
CA THR A 129 2.02 9.08 26.84
C THR A 129 3.15 8.41 27.64
N THR A 130 3.08 7.10 27.85
CA THR A 130 4.00 6.27 28.63
C THR A 130 4.87 5.35 27.79
N GLU A 131 4.77 5.39 26.45
CA GLU A 131 5.57 4.53 25.59
C GLU A 131 7.05 4.96 25.61
N THR A 132 7.93 3.97 25.64
CA THR A 132 9.39 4.13 25.75
C THR A 132 10.11 3.57 24.51
N VAL A 133 11.41 3.83 24.40
CA VAL A 133 12.25 3.22 23.35
C VAL A 133 12.24 1.68 23.43
N ASP A 134 12.15 1.11 24.63
CA ASP A 134 12.08 -0.35 24.79
C ASP A 134 10.73 -0.92 24.33
N ASP A 135 9.66 -0.13 24.39
CA ASP A 135 8.37 -0.50 23.79
C ASP A 135 8.47 -0.60 22.28
N VAL A 136 9.20 0.32 21.63
CA VAL A 136 9.43 0.26 20.17
C VAL A 136 10.06 -1.07 19.79
N LYS A 137 11.10 -1.52 20.50
CA LYS A 137 11.74 -2.82 20.24
C LYS A 137 10.78 -3.99 20.41
N ARG A 138 9.96 -3.97 21.48
CA ARG A 138 8.95 -5.00 21.73
C ARG A 138 7.89 -5.10 20.64
N TYR A 139 7.57 -4.01 19.95
CA TYR A 139 6.65 -4.02 18.83
C TYR A 139 7.31 -4.49 17.53
N VAL A 140 8.61 -4.22 17.34
CA VAL A 140 9.36 -4.62 16.14
C VAL A 140 9.73 -6.10 16.14
N GLU A 141 10.05 -6.68 17.31
CA GLU A 141 10.53 -8.06 17.43
C GLU A 141 9.56 -9.10 16.84
N PRO A 142 8.25 -9.11 17.16
CA PRO A 142 7.31 -10.05 16.57
C PRO A 142 7.17 -9.87 15.04
N PHE A 143 7.31 -8.64 14.57
CA PHE A 143 7.24 -8.37 13.14
C PHE A 143 8.49 -8.86 12.39
N ASN A 144 9.68 -8.74 12.96
CA ASN A 144 10.89 -9.35 12.40
C ASN A 144 10.76 -10.87 12.32
N ALA A 145 10.24 -11.52 13.37
CA ALA A 145 10.01 -12.98 13.36
C ALA A 145 9.00 -13.40 12.27
N PHE A 146 7.92 -12.63 12.10
CA PHE A 146 6.98 -12.84 11.00
C PHE A 146 7.66 -12.63 9.64
N ALA A 147 8.44 -11.56 9.48
CA ALA A 147 9.09 -11.20 8.23
C ALA A 147 10.09 -12.28 7.76
N GLU A 148 10.77 -12.95 8.67
CA GLU A 148 11.64 -14.10 8.34
C GLU A 148 10.83 -15.27 7.77
N LYS A 149 9.69 -15.61 8.37
CA LYS A 149 8.79 -16.66 7.85
C LYS A 149 8.22 -16.28 6.48
N ALA A 150 7.75 -15.04 6.32
CA ALA A 150 7.22 -14.55 5.05
C ALA A 150 8.31 -14.59 3.95
N HIS A 151 9.53 -14.14 4.27
CA HIS A 151 10.66 -14.15 3.35
C HIS A 151 11.01 -15.59 2.91
N ALA A 152 11.06 -16.56 3.83
CA ALA A 152 11.28 -17.96 3.51
C ALA A 152 10.20 -18.54 2.56
N ALA A 153 9.00 -17.95 2.58
CA ALA A 153 7.89 -18.29 1.68
C ALA A 153 7.90 -17.49 0.36
N GLY A 154 8.87 -16.61 0.15
CA GLY A 154 8.97 -15.74 -1.03
C GLY A 154 8.07 -14.51 -0.99
N ILE A 155 7.62 -14.10 0.19
CA ILE A 155 6.75 -12.93 0.41
C ILE A 155 7.53 -11.85 1.17
N VAL A 156 7.34 -10.58 0.79
CA VAL A 156 7.94 -9.43 1.45
C VAL A 156 6.99 -8.90 2.51
N ALA A 157 7.46 -8.79 3.76
CA ALA A 157 6.74 -8.11 4.83
C ALA A 157 6.93 -6.59 4.71
N LEU A 158 5.83 -5.83 4.83
CA LEU A 158 5.82 -4.37 4.73
C LEU A 158 5.32 -3.74 6.04
N LEU A 159 6.08 -2.79 6.58
CA LEU A 159 5.59 -1.90 7.62
C LEU A 159 5.06 -0.61 6.98
N HIS A 160 3.79 -0.31 7.23
CA HIS A 160 3.16 0.96 6.93
C HIS A 160 3.28 1.92 8.14
N ASN A 161 3.39 3.23 7.92
CA ASN A 161 3.70 4.18 8.98
C ASN A 161 2.46 4.94 9.50
N GLU A 162 1.49 4.21 10.03
CA GLU A 162 0.32 4.77 10.71
C GLU A 162 0.33 4.52 12.23
N GLY A 163 -0.60 5.12 12.94
CA GLY A 163 -0.76 4.98 14.37
C GLY A 163 0.51 5.37 15.13
N PHE A 164 0.92 4.55 16.10
CA PHE A 164 2.11 4.79 16.92
C PHE A 164 3.40 4.97 16.10
N VAL A 165 3.49 4.38 14.92
CA VAL A 165 4.65 4.51 14.03
C VAL A 165 4.90 5.97 13.62
N SER A 166 3.86 6.80 13.56
CA SER A 166 3.96 8.22 13.21
C SER A 166 4.25 9.16 14.38
N GLU A 167 4.43 8.63 15.60
CA GLU A 167 4.66 9.41 16.81
C GLU A 167 6.15 9.74 17.06
N HIS A 168 6.41 10.46 18.15
CA HIS A 168 7.77 10.82 18.61
C HIS A 168 7.95 10.44 20.07
N ILE A 169 9.13 9.91 20.41
CA ILE A 169 9.59 9.68 21.78
C ILE A 169 10.85 10.51 22.00
N ASP A 170 10.86 11.35 23.03
CA ASP A 170 11.98 12.27 23.34
C ASP A 170 12.42 13.10 22.14
N GLY A 171 11.47 13.56 21.34
CA GLY A 171 11.70 14.36 20.14
C GLY A 171 12.28 13.59 18.93
N LYS A 172 12.42 12.28 19.04
CA LYS A 172 12.89 11.43 17.94
C LYS A 172 11.72 10.69 17.28
N PRO A 173 11.65 10.61 15.93
CA PRO A 173 10.62 9.87 15.24
C PRO A 173 10.64 8.39 15.60
N VAL A 174 9.51 7.85 16.02
CA VAL A 174 9.35 6.41 16.29
C VAL A 174 9.62 5.59 15.02
N TYR A 175 9.21 6.10 13.87
CA TYR A 175 9.46 5.44 12.59
C TYR A 175 10.95 5.22 12.32
N ASP A 176 11.80 6.21 12.59
CA ASP A 176 13.26 6.06 12.44
C ASP A 176 13.82 4.98 13.37
N MET A 177 13.31 4.90 14.61
CA MET A 177 13.70 3.87 15.57
C MET A 177 13.29 2.48 15.06
N MET A 178 12.04 2.33 14.59
CA MET A 178 11.57 1.06 14.03
C MET A 178 12.36 0.66 12.78
N ILE A 179 12.65 1.60 11.87
CA ILE A 179 13.46 1.32 10.68
C ILE A 179 14.85 0.80 11.03
N ALA A 180 15.46 1.34 12.11
CA ALA A 180 16.77 0.90 12.58
C ALA A 180 16.75 -0.53 13.15
N ASP A 181 15.65 -0.93 13.81
CA ASP A 181 15.50 -2.24 14.45
C ASP A 181 14.90 -3.30 13.49
N LEU A 182 14.31 -2.90 12.37
CA LEU A 182 13.75 -3.80 11.36
C LEU A 182 14.86 -4.45 10.50
N ASN A 183 14.80 -5.77 10.36
CA ASN A 183 15.75 -6.53 9.52
C ASN A 183 15.62 -6.13 8.03
N PRO A 184 16.62 -5.42 7.45
CA PRO A 184 16.52 -4.95 6.06
C PRO A 184 16.56 -6.08 5.01
N ALA A 185 16.97 -7.28 5.38
CA ALA A 185 16.97 -8.42 4.47
C ALA A 185 15.56 -8.95 4.21
N THR A 186 14.70 -8.92 5.22
CA THR A 186 13.37 -9.56 5.19
C THR A 186 12.21 -8.57 5.17
N THR A 187 12.44 -7.33 5.59
CA THR A 187 11.41 -6.29 5.72
C THR A 187 11.64 -5.13 4.74
N ARG A 188 10.57 -4.67 4.13
CA ARG A 188 10.50 -3.40 3.40
C ARG A 188 9.44 -2.50 4.04
N LEU A 189 9.31 -1.31 3.51
CA LEU A 189 8.45 -0.26 4.05
C LEU A 189 7.40 0.13 3.01
N GLN A 190 6.21 0.49 3.49
CA GLN A 190 5.15 1.13 2.73
C GLN A 190 4.91 2.51 3.34
N PHE A 191 5.05 3.58 2.56
CA PHE A 191 5.00 4.94 3.08
C PHE A 191 3.60 5.54 2.94
N GLN A 192 3.02 6.01 4.06
CA GLN A 192 1.80 6.81 4.05
C GLN A 192 2.13 8.29 3.84
N VAL A 193 1.78 8.84 2.66
CA VAL A 193 2.15 10.22 2.31
C VAL A 193 1.45 11.25 3.20
N SER A 194 0.26 10.93 3.74
CA SER A 194 -0.45 11.83 4.66
C SER A 194 0.31 12.14 5.95
N THR A 195 1.29 11.32 6.34
CA THR A 195 2.14 11.59 7.50
C THR A 195 3.05 12.82 7.33
N LEU A 196 3.04 13.46 6.16
CA LEU A 196 3.57 14.82 5.99
C LEU A 196 2.92 15.82 6.96
N GLN A 197 1.67 15.60 7.37
CA GLN A 197 0.98 16.41 8.39
C GLN A 197 1.66 16.31 9.77
N GLN A 198 2.34 15.19 10.05
CA GLN A 198 3.13 14.97 11.27
C GLN A 198 4.64 15.26 11.06
N GLY A 199 5.03 15.81 9.89
CA GLY A 199 6.41 16.16 9.58
C GLY A 199 7.20 15.08 8.84
N TYR A 200 6.58 13.96 8.45
CA TYR A 200 7.24 12.90 7.69
C TYR A 200 7.11 13.16 6.19
N SER A 201 8.18 13.61 5.56
CA SER A 201 8.21 13.84 4.10
C SER A 201 8.60 12.56 3.36
N ALA A 202 7.76 12.13 2.41
CA ALA A 202 8.05 11.00 1.53
C ALA A 202 9.38 11.18 0.78
N VAL A 203 9.64 12.40 0.26
CA VAL A 203 10.88 12.74 -0.44
C VAL A 203 12.08 12.47 0.46
N THR A 204 12.07 13.04 1.68
CA THR A 204 13.16 12.89 2.65
C THR A 204 13.40 11.42 3.01
N TYR A 205 12.33 10.63 3.22
CA TYR A 205 12.46 9.24 3.62
C TYR A 205 12.96 8.34 2.48
N PHE A 206 12.49 8.55 1.25
CA PHE A 206 12.97 7.79 0.09
C PHE A 206 14.44 8.05 -0.22
N GLU A 207 14.90 9.30 -0.03
CA GLU A 207 16.32 9.67 -0.18
C GLU A 207 17.18 9.14 0.97
N LYS A 208 16.67 9.20 2.22
CA LYS A 208 17.39 8.75 3.42
C LYS A 208 17.58 7.24 3.47
N TYR A 209 16.61 6.48 2.96
CA TYR A 209 16.59 5.02 3.04
C TYR A 209 16.37 4.36 1.66
N PRO A 210 17.30 4.54 0.71
CA PRO A 210 17.15 4.02 -0.65
C PRO A 210 16.99 2.49 -0.64
N GLY A 211 16.03 1.99 -1.42
CA GLY A 211 15.73 0.55 -1.53
C GLY A 211 14.95 -0.05 -0.35
N ARG A 212 14.66 0.73 0.71
CA ARG A 212 13.85 0.26 1.83
C ARG A 212 12.34 0.37 1.55
N PHE A 213 11.92 1.37 0.79
CA PHE A 213 10.51 1.59 0.45
C PHE A 213 10.13 0.84 -0.82
N LEU A 214 9.22 -0.13 -0.69
CA LEU A 214 8.71 -0.92 -1.80
C LEU A 214 7.39 -0.38 -2.32
N SER A 215 6.61 0.26 -1.45
CA SER A 215 5.25 0.72 -1.71
C SER A 215 4.97 2.07 -1.06
N MET A 216 3.92 2.77 -1.52
CA MET A 216 3.41 3.97 -0.86
C MET A 216 1.89 4.09 -1.04
N HIS A 217 1.23 4.69 -0.05
CA HIS A 217 -0.14 5.17 -0.14
C HIS A 217 -0.18 6.65 -0.44
N CYS A 218 -1.00 7.00 -1.42
CA CYS A 218 -1.10 8.35 -1.94
C CYS A 218 -2.38 9.01 -1.44
N GLN A 219 -2.21 10.01 -0.56
CA GLN A 219 -3.29 10.87 -0.07
C GLN A 219 -2.91 12.33 -0.28
N ASP A 220 -3.87 13.16 -0.64
CA ASP A 220 -3.69 14.61 -0.78
C ASP A 220 -4.78 15.36 -0.01
N TRP A 221 -4.46 16.55 0.46
CA TRP A 221 -5.37 17.35 1.30
C TRP A 221 -5.12 18.84 1.15
N VAL A 222 -6.09 19.61 1.60
CA VAL A 222 -5.99 21.06 1.79
C VAL A 222 -6.18 21.39 3.27
N LYS A 223 -5.66 22.53 3.71
CA LYS A 223 -5.96 23.07 5.04
C LYS A 223 -7.45 23.43 5.10
N ASP A 224 -8.12 22.96 6.13
CA ASP A 224 -9.54 23.25 6.38
C ASP A 224 -9.79 23.36 7.88
N PRO A 225 -9.75 24.60 8.43
CA PRO A 225 -9.94 24.84 9.84
C PRO A 225 -11.33 24.42 10.39
N SER A 226 -12.28 24.13 9.50
CA SER A 226 -13.62 23.69 9.90
C SER A 226 -13.66 22.22 10.33
N THR A 227 -12.63 21.42 9.97
CA THR A 227 -12.52 20.01 10.35
C THR A 227 -11.77 19.86 11.68
N LYS A 228 -12.00 18.74 12.37
CA LYS A 228 -11.30 18.42 13.62
C LYS A 228 -9.79 18.25 13.43
N SER A 229 -9.37 17.73 12.28
CA SER A 229 -7.95 17.52 11.93
C SER A 229 -7.26 18.80 11.43
N GLY A 230 -8.03 19.85 11.08
CA GLY A 230 -7.51 21.02 10.39
C GLY A 230 -7.24 20.80 8.89
N PHE A 231 -7.60 19.62 8.36
CA PHE A 231 -7.37 19.21 6.98
C PHE A 231 -8.61 18.52 6.39
N ARG A 232 -8.73 18.54 5.08
CA ARG A 232 -9.76 17.84 4.31
C ARG A 232 -9.10 17.17 3.10
N GLN A 233 -9.40 15.90 2.89
CA GLN A 233 -8.89 15.16 1.73
C GLN A 233 -9.46 15.73 0.41
N VAL A 234 -8.62 15.69 -0.62
CA VAL A 234 -8.97 16.11 -1.99
C VAL A 234 -8.36 15.11 -2.99
N PRO A 235 -8.82 15.09 -4.25
CA PRO A 235 -8.17 14.28 -5.28
C PRO A 235 -6.68 14.63 -5.40
N LEU A 236 -5.84 13.66 -5.74
CA LEU A 236 -4.41 13.89 -5.92
C LEU A 236 -4.14 15.01 -6.93
N GLY A 237 -3.19 15.88 -6.62
CA GLY A 237 -2.84 17.06 -7.40
C GLY A 237 -3.76 18.25 -7.21
N LYS A 238 -4.72 18.18 -6.29
CA LYS A 238 -5.59 19.29 -5.88
C LYS A 238 -5.27 19.83 -4.48
N GLY A 239 -4.31 19.21 -3.81
CA GLY A 239 -3.91 19.56 -2.46
C GLY A 239 -2.51 20.16 -2.37
N VAL A 240 -1.88 19.94 -1.22
CA VAL A 240 -0.58 20.53 -0.86
C VAL A 240 0.61 19.68 -1.21
N VAL A 241 0.42 18.42 -1.60
CA VAL A 241 1.51 17.48 -1.87
C VAL A 241 2.15 17.77 -3.24
N ASP A 242 3.46 17.96 -3.26
CA ASP A 242 4.22 18.00 -4.51
C ASP A 242 4.44 16.58 -5.05
N TRP A 243 3.44 16.08 -5.77
CA TRP A 243 3.46 14.72 -6.34
C TRP A 243 4.58 14.51 -7.34
N LYS A 244 5.03 15.56 -8.04
CA LYS A 244 6.16 15.43 -8.96
C LYS A 244 7.45 15.13 -8.19
N ALA A 245 7.70 15.84 -7.09
CA ALA A 245 8.84 15.57 -6.23
C ALA A 245 8.72 14.20 -5.53
N VAL A 246 7.52 13.83 -5.02
CA VAL A 246 7.29 12.53 -4.39
C VAL A 246 7.57 11.38 -5.36
N PHE A 247 7.02 11.41 -6.57
CA PHE A 247 7.24 10.33 -7.53
C PHE A 247 8.67 10.30 -8.08
N ALA A 248 9.35 11.46 -8.22
CA ALA A 248 10.76 11.50 -8.59
C ALA A 248 11.64 10.83 -7.52
N ALA A 249 11.41 11.17 -6.24
CA ALA A 249 12.10 10.53 -5.12
C ALA A 249 11.73 9.03 -4.99
N ALA A 250 10.48 8.65 -5.22
CA ALA A 250 10.05 7.25 -5.25
C ALA A 250 10.77 6.43 -6.33
N LYS A 251 11.01 7.02 -7.51
CA LYS A 251 11.76 6.39 -8.61
C LYS A 251 13.19 6.07 -8.19
N THR A 252 13.90 7.06 -7.64
CA THR A 252 15.28 6.89 -7.18
C THR A 252 15.37 6.03 -5.93
N GLY A 253 14.38 6.12 -5.03
CA GLY A 253 14.24 5.31 -3.82
C GLY A 253 13.86 3.85 -4.07
N GLY A 254 13.43 3.50 -5.30
CA GLY A 254 13.17 2.11 -5.69
C GLY A 254 11.75 1.61 -5.41
N VAL A 255 10.78 2.50 -5.20
CA VAL A 255 9.35 2.14 -5.04
C VAL A 255 8.84 1.38 -6.28
N LYS A 256 8.08 0.31 -6.06
CA LYS A 256 7.59 -0.63 -7.10
C LYS A 256 6.08 -0.63 -7.26
N ASN A 257 5.34 -0.07 -6.32
CA ASN A 257 3.89 0.06 -6.38
C ASN A 257 3.42 1.24 -5.52
N TYR A 258 2.27 1.78 -5.88
CA TYR A 258 1.61 2.84 -5.13
C TYR A 258 0.10 2.67 -5.22
N PHE A 259 -0.60 3.14 -4.20
CA PHE A 259 -2.05 3.00 -4.09
C PHE A 259 -2.68 4.32 -3.68
N VAL A 260 -3.69 4.76 -4.41
CA VAL A 260 -4.52 5.90 -4.00
C VAL A 260 -5.41 5.47 -2.84
N GLU A 261 -5.42 6.26 -1.77
CA GLU A 261 -6.18 5.99 -0.56
C GLU A 261 -6.81 7.27 -0.04
N LEU A 262 -8.10 7.48 -0.29
CA LEU A 262 -8.86 8.64 0.19
C LEU A 262 -10.04 8.17 1.02
N GLU A 263 -9.84 8.15 2.34
CA GLU A 263 -10.75 7.48 3.29
C GLU A 263 -11.94 8.34 3.72
N GLU A 264 -11.76 9.68 3.76
CA GLU A 264 -12.84 10.60 4.17
C GLU A 264 -13.99 10.58 3.16
N ASP A 265 -13.65 10.51 1.86
CA ASP A 265 -14.61 10.41 0.77
C ASP A 265 -14.04 9.55 -0.37
N PRO A 266 -14.38 8.26 -0.42
CA PRO A 266 -13.88 7.35 -1.46
C PRO A 266 -14.26 7.76 -2.89
N SER A 267 -15.29 8.59 -3.07
CA SER A 267 -15.67 9.10 -4.40
C SER A 267 -14.61 10.00 -5.04
N LEU A 268 -13.66 10.49 -4.24
CA LEU A 268 -12.51 11.28 -4.71
C LEU A 268 -11.41 10.42 -5.35
N MET A 269 -11.35 9.13 -5.06
CA MET A 269 -10.31 8.24 -5.60
C MET A 269 -10.31 8.21 -7.14
N PRO A 270 -11.46 8.01 -7.83
CA PRO A 270 -11.53 8.06 -9.28
C PRO A 270 -11.06 9.39 -9.89
N LEU A 271 -11.28 10.49 -9.19
CA LEU A 271 -10.90 11.83 -9.66
C LEU A 271 -9.39 12.07 -9.63
N SER A 272 -8.62 11.21 -8.95
CA SER A 272 -7.16 11.24 -8.89
C SER A 272 -6.51 10.60 -10.13
N VAL A 273 -7.19 9.68 -10.81
CA VAL A 273 -6.64 8.92 -11.94
C VAL A 273 -6.22 9.78 -13.13
N PRO A 274 -7.00 10.77 -13.60
CA PRO A 274 -6.59 11.65 -14.69
C PRO A 274 -5.30 12.44 -14.39
N TYR A 275 -5.15 12.90 -13.15
CA TYR A 275 -3.94 13.59 -12.72
C TYR A 275 -2.72 12.66 -12.76
N LEU A 276 -2.83 11.45 -12.19
CA LEU A 276 -1.75 10.47 -12.23
C LEU A 276 -1.32 10.14 -13.66
N LYS A 277 -2.26 9.95 -14.58
CA LYS A 277 -1.97 9.72 -16.00
C LYS A 277 -1.28 10.89 -16.68
N SER A 278 -1.44 12.11 -16.19
CA SER A 278 -0.78 13.30 -16.73
C SER A 278 0.60 13.57 -16.13
N LEU A 279 0.97 12.85 -15.07
CA LEU A 279 2.19 13.11 -14.30
C LEU A 279 3.42 12.47 -14.96
N ASN A 280 4.31 13.29 -15.51
CA ASN A 280 5.57 12.87 -16.09
C ASN A 280 6.70 12.98 -15.05
N VAL A 281 7.35 11.85 -14.70
CA VAL A 281 8.48 11.76 -13.74
C VAL A 281 9.53 10.75 -14.20
#